data_77e123034e4681f5993017d6409244c3
#
_entry.id   77e123034e4681f5993017d6409244c3
#
_cell.length_a   1.000
_cell.length_b   1.000
_cell.length_c   1.000
_cell.angle_alpha   90.00
_cell.angle_beta   90.00
_cell.angle_gamma   90.00
#
_symmetry.space_group_name_H-M   'P 1'
#
loop_
_entity.id
_entity.type
_entity.pdbx_description
1 polymer ?
#
loop_
_entity_poly.entity_id
_entity_poly.type
_entity_poly.pdbx_seq_one_letter_code
_entity_poly.pdbx_strand_id
1 'polypeptide(L)'
;MNKLKPHPHYKLHHMPHHKRHHSLRQCRNRGVSMIEVLVVIVLFSFGLIGMVGLQARAVQFSVSAEDSSRAALLANEIVSAMWGTNSITLTAGEITAWNTRVGDAANRGLPNGVGTVVVAGTVATVTITWRAPHEPTTTVHSYVTQVQIP
;
A
#
# COMPACT_ATOMS: atom_id res chain seq x y z
N MET A 1 80.56 50.87 -58.38
CA MET A 1 80.49 49.47 -58.84
C MET A 1 79.93 48.66 -57.67
N ASN A 2 78.62 48.48 -57.67
CA ASN A 2 77.93 47.81 -56.54
C ASN A 2 77.33 46.51 -57.07
N LYS A 3 77.90 45.32 -56.59
CA LYS A 3 77.52 43.98 -57.03
C LYS A 3 76.32 43.52 -56.20
N LEU A 4 75.19 43.44 -56.89
CA LEU A 4 73.96 42.81 -56.34
C LEU A 4 74.20 41.30 -56.15
N LYS A 5 74.06 40.83 -54.93
CA LYS A 5 74.01 39.42 -54.60
C LYS A 5 72.62 38.80 -54.96
N PRO A 6 72.59 37.61 -55.54
CA PRO A 6 71.30 36.92 -55.80
C PRO A 6 70.65 36.38 -54.54
N HIS A 7 69.38 36.56 -54.42
CA HIS A 7 68.52 36.03 -53.35
C HIS A 7 68.31 34.50 -53.52
N PRO A 8 68.32 33.74 -52.46
CA PRO A 8 68.07 32.30 -52.52
C PRO A 8 66.56 32.05 -52.75
N HIS A 9 66.27 31.18 -53.73
CA HIS A 9 64.94 30.68 -54.01
C HIS A 9 64.47 29.76 -52.86
N TYR A 10 63.42 30.18 -52.14
CA TYR A 10 62.76 29.35 -51.18
C TYR A 10 61.91 28.33 -51.93
N LYS A 11 62.22 27.07 -51.79
CA LYS A 11 61.38 25.93 -52.22
C LYS A 11 60.18 25.86 -51.32
N LEU A 12 58.99 26.13 -51.82
CA LEU A 12 57.74 25.82 -51.17
C LEU A 12 57.63 24.32 -50.97
N HIS A 13 57.83 23.85 -49.76
CA HIS A 13 57.49 22.52 -49.38
C HIS A 13 55.97 22.33 -49.43
N HIS A 14 55.50 21.54 -50.36
CA HIS A 14 54.13 21.05 -50.39
C HIS A 14 53.87 20.21 -49.13
N MET A 15 53.09 20.76 -48.22
CA MET A 15 52.56 20.00 -47.13
C MET A 15 51.51 19.02 -47.64
N PRO A 16 51.58 17.72 -47.35
CA PRO A 16 50.53 16.81 -47.74
C PRO A 16 49.29 17.11 -46.91
N HIS A 17 48.19 17.42 -47.54
CA HIS A 17 46.88 17.52 -46.92
C HIS A 17 46.51 16.16 -46.29
N HIS A 18 46.65 16.06 -44.99
CA HIS A 18 46.17 14.89 -44.22
C HIS A 18 44.64 14.96 -44.25
N LYS A 19 44.01 14.25 -45.19
CA LYS A 19 42.57 13.99 -45.19
C LYS A 19 42.25 13.22 -43.91
N ARG A 20 41.77 13.94 -42.87
CA ARG A 20 41.12 13.33 -41.73
C ARG A 20 39.87 12.64 -42.23
N HIS A 21 39.93 11.38 -42.45
CA HIS A 21 38.75 10.55 -42.60
C HIS A 21 38.04 10.57 -41.22
N HIS A 22 37.07 11.47 -41.08
CA HIS A 22 36.06 11.34 -40.04
C HIS A 22 35.30 10.04 -40.35
N SER A 23 35.72 8.93 -39.73
CA SER A 23 34.87 7.75 -39.65
C SER A 23 33.65 8.15 -38.85
N LEU A 24 32.59 8.52 -39.55
CA LEU A 24 31.26 8.60 -38.99
C LEU A 24 31.00 7.20 -38.41
N ARG A 25 31.13 7.08 -37.07
CA ARG A 25 30.61 5.91 -36.35
C ARG A 25 29.13 5.89 -36.68
N GLN A 26 28.76 5.12 -37.67
CA GLN A 26 27.40 4.74 -37.95
C GLN A 26 26.88 4.14 -36.63
N CYS A 27 26.13 4.92 -35.85
CA CYS A 27 25.28 4.40 -34.81
C CYS A 27 24.35 3.39 -35.48
N ARG A 28 24.78 2.16 -35.49
CA ARG A 28 24.00 1.04 -35.97
C ARG A 28 22.77 0.97 -35.08
N ASN A 29 21.68 1.63 -35.50
CA ASN A 29 20.36 1.42 -34.92
C ASN A 29 20.08 -0.09 -35.03
N ARG A 30 20.33 -0.78 -33.94
CA ARG A 30 19.87 -2.16 -33.77
C ARG A 30 18.35 -2.05 -33.67
N GLY A 31 17.68 -2.29 -34.79
CA GLY A 31 16.23 -2.44 -34.78
C GLY A 31 15.90 -3.53 -33.76
N VAL A 32 15.03 -3.16 -32.82
CA VAL A 32 14.49 -4.11 -31.83
C VAL A 32 13.91 -5.28 -32.64
N SER A 33 14.37 -6.50 -32.34
CA SER A 33 13.85 -7.69 -33.03
C SER A 33 12.38 -7.88 -32.65
N MET A 34 11.54 -8.28 -33.61
CA MET A 34 10.13 -8.61 -33.34
C MET A 34 9.97 -9.60 -32.19
N ILE A 35 10.90 -10.56 -32.08
CA ILE A 35 10.91 -11.53 -30.96
C ILE A 35 11.17 -10.87 -29.62
N GLU A 36 12.00 -9.84 -29.55
CA GLU A 36 12.32 -9.12 -28.32
C GLU A 36 11.08 -8.38 -27.80
N VAL A 37 10.31 -7.74 -28.69
CA VAL A 37 9.03 -7.09 -28.33
C VAL A 37 8.04 -8.11 -27.80
N LEU A 38 7.92 -9.28 -28.44
CA LEU A 38 7.02 -10.33 -27.98
C LEU A 38 7.40 -10.83 -26.58
N VAL A 39 8.69 -11.08 -26.34
CA VAL A 39 9.18 -11.50 -25.03
C VAL A 39 8.93 -10.43 -23.96
N VAL A 40 9.18 -9.14 -24.27
CA VAL A 40 8.93 -8.04 -23.37
C VAL A 40 7.44 -7.95 -23.00
N ILE A 41 6.53 -8.08 -23.97
CA ILE A 41 5.08 -8.05 -23.70
C ILE A 41 4.66 -9.21 -22.80
N VAL A 42 5.20 -10.41 -23.03
CA VAL A 42 4.90 -11.58 -22.18
C VAL A 42 5.40 -11.36 -20.76
N LEU A 43 6.65 -10.94 -20.58
CA LEU A 43 7.21 -10.67 -19.25
C LEU A 43 6.46 -9.55 -18.53
N PHE A 44 6.10 -8.50 -19.25
CA PHE A 44 5.32 -7.38 -18.72
C PHE A 44 3.94 -7.84 -18.25
N SER A 45 3.28 -8.71 -19.03
CA SER A 45 1.97 -9.28 -18.66
C SER A 45 2.02 -10.08 -17.36
N PHE A 46 3.06 -10.89 -17.15
CA PHE A 46 3.26 -11.61 -15.89
C PHE A 46 3.50 -10.64 -14.72
N GLY A 47 4.26 -9.56 -14.95
CA GLY A 47 4.48 -8.52 -13.95
C GLY A 47 3.20 -7.82 -13.52
N LEU A 48 2.32 -7.49 -14.48
CA LEU A 48 1.02 -6.86 -14.19
C LEU A 48 0.10 -7.78 -13.38
N ILE A 49 0.01 -9.07 -13.73
CA ILE A 49 -0.81 -10.02 -12.98
C ILE A 49 -0.32 -10.13 -11.52
N GLY A 50 0.98 -10.17 -11.30
CA GLY A 50 1.57 -10.16 -9.95
C GLY A 50 1.20 -8.91 -9.16
N MET A 51 1.24 -7.73 -9.79
CA MET A 51 0.88 -6.46 -9.15
C MET A 51 -0.59 -6.42 -8.75
N VAL A 52 -1.51 -6.89 -9.60
CA VAL A 52 -2.95 -6.98 -9.29
C VAL A 52 -3.20 -7.86 -8.07
N GLY A 53 -2.50 -9.00 -7.96
CA GLY A 53 -2.59 -9.89 -6.80
C GLY A 53 -2.17 -9.22 -5.49
N LEU A 54 -1.10 -8.42 -5.50
CA LEU A 54 -0.66 -7.65 -4.34
C LEU A 54 -1.65 -6.54 -3.97
N GLN A 55 -2.23 -5.84 -4.96
CA GLN A 55 -3.23 -4.81 -4.71
C GLN A 55 -4.49 -5.38 -4.06
N ALA A 56 -4.97 -6.55 -4.52
CA ALA A 56 -6.12 -7.21 -3.90
C ALA A 56 -5.86 -7.56 -2.43
N ARG A 57 -4.66 -8.03 -2.09
CA ARG A 57 -4.25 -8.29 -0.70
C ARG A 57 -4.16 -7.01 0.12
N ALA A 58 -3.59 -5.93 -0.43
CA ALA A 58 -3.49 -4.66 0.27
C ALA A 58 -4.87 -4.09 0.65
N VAL A 59 -5.86 -4.19 -0.24
CA VAL A 59 -7.25 -3.78 0.03
C VAL A 59 -7.84 -4.62 1.17
N GLN A 60 -7.65 -5.94 1.18
CA GLN A 60 -8.14 -6.80 2.26
C GLN A 60 -7.56 -6.42 3.62
N PHE A 61 -6.25 -6.15 3.68
CA PHE A 61 -5.61 -5.68 4.91
C PHE A 61 -6.13 -4.33 5.37
N SER A 62 -6.40 -3.40 4.45
CA SER A 62 -6.97 -2.09 4.77
C SER A 62 -8.36 -2.22 5.39
N VAL A 63 -9.24 -3.05 4.82
CA VAL A 63 -10.58 -3.31 5.37
C VAL A 63 -10.50 -3.94 6.75
N SER A 64 -9.64 -4.94 6.95
CA SER A 64 -9.45 -5.58 8.24
C SER A 64 -8.95 -4.62 9.33
N ALA A 65 -8.04 -3.70 8.97
CA ALA A 65 -7.57 -2.66 9.89
C ALA A 65 -8.67 -1.66 10.24
N GLU A 66 -9.52 -1.30 9.28
CA GLU A 66 -10.68 -0.44 9.49
C GLU A 66 -11.68 -1.09 10.43
N ASP A 67 -12.05 -2.35 10.22
CA ASP A 67 -12.96 -3.10 11.07
C ASP A 67 -12.43 -3.19 12.51
N SER A 68 -11.14 -3.42 12.68
CA SER A 68 -10.49 -3.45 14.00
C SER A 68 -10.58 -2.09 14.71
N SER A 69 -10.40 -1.00 13.97
CA SER A 69 -10.54 0.36 14.50
C SER A 69 -11.98 0.68 14.88
N ARG A 70 -12.96 0.23 14.08
CA ARG A 70 -14.38 0.36 14.40
C ARG A 70 -14.77 -0.44 15.64
N ALA A 71 -14.24 -1.68 15.78
CA ALA A 71 -14.45 -2.49 16.97
C ALA A 71 -13.95 -1.76 18.23
N ALA A 72 -12.77 -1.16 18.18
CA ALA A 72 -12.23 -0.39 19.29
C ALA A 72 -13.11 0.83 19.65
N LEU A 73 -13.64 1.55 18.65
CA LEU A 73 -14.56 2.68 18.88
C LEU A 73 -15.87 2.22 19.52
N LEU A 74 -16.49 1.14 19.03
CA LEU A 74 -17.71 0.58 19.59
C LEU A 74 -17.50 0.03 21.00
N ALA A 75 -16.35 -0.56 21.30
CA ALA A 75 -15.99 -0.98 22.65
C ALA A 75 -15.82 0.25 23.57
N ASN A 76 -15.17 1.31 23.12
CA ASN A 76 -15.02 2.54 23.89
C ASN A 76 -16.37 3.24 24.16
N GLU A 77 -17.33 3.10 23.26
CA GLU A 77 -18.70 3.63 23.48
C GLU A 77 -19.34 3.03 24.71
N ILE A 78 -19.35 1.69 24.83
CA ILE A 78 -19.97 1.02 25.99
C ILE A 78 -19.17 1.24 27.28
N VAL A 79 -17.82 1.26 27.18
CA VAL A 79 -16.94 1.61 28.30
C VAL A 79 -17.20 3.02 28.79
N SER A 80 -17.40 3.98 27.89
CA SER A 80 -17.72 5.35 28.24
C SER A 80 -19.09 5.49 28.94
N ALA A 81 -20.07 4.67 28.54
CA ALA A 81 -21.35 4.59 29.22
C ALA A 81 -21.20 4.08 30.67
N MET A 82 -20.32 3.04 30.88
CA MET A 82 -20.01 2.55 32.22
C MET A 82 -19.35 3.63 33.09
N TRP A 83 -18.43 4.40 32.56
CA TRP A 83 -17.80 5.52 33.28
C TRP A 83 -18.80 6.64 33.56
N GLY A 84 -19.70 6.92 32.62
CA GLY A 84 -20.75 7.96 32.79
C GLY A 84 -21.74 7.63 33.89
N THR A 85 -22.05 6.37 34.12
CA THR A 85 -22.92 5.89 35.18
C THR A 85 -22.16 5.51 36.46
N ASN A 86 -20.82 5.59 36.43
CA ASN A 86 -19.96 5.11 37.51
C ASN A 86 -20.28 3.64 37.93
N SER A 87 -20.59 2.80 36.95
CA SER A 87 -21.01 1.41 37.18
C SER A 87 -20.52 0.52 36.02
N ILE A 88 -19.96 -0.64 36.39
CA ILE A 88 -19.63 -1.69 35.40
C ILE A 88 -20.86 -2.51 34.98
N THR A 89 -21.98 -2.32 35.62
CA THR A 89 -23.25 -3.02 35.34
C THR A 89 -24.16 -2.08 34.59
N LEU A 90 -24.46 -2.39 33.36
CA LEU A 90 -25.41 -1.70 32.51
C LEU A 90 -26.74 -2.45 32.45
N THR A 91 -27.81 -1.74 32.14
CA THR A 91 -29.13 -2.38 31.96
C THR A 91 -29.13 -3.27 30.70
N ALA A 92 -29.99 -4.28 30.70
CA ALA A 92 -30.17 -5.15 29.54
C ALA A 92 -30.57 -4.36 28.27
N GLY A 93 -31.36 -3.28 28.44
CA GLY A 93 -31.76 -2.40 27.33
C GLY A 93 -30.56 -1.66 26.69
N GLU A 94 -29.65 -1.14 27.52
CA GLU A 94 -28.46 -0.44 27.05
C GLU A 94 -27.52 -1.40 26.30
N ILE A 95 -27.32 -2.59 26.85
CA ILE A 95 -26.48 -3.64 26.19
C ILE A 95 -27.11 -4.07 24.86
N THR A 96 -28.44 -4.26 24.82
CA THR A 96 -29.15 -4.64 23.59
C THR A 96 -29.06 -3.54 22.53
N ALA A 97 -29.29 -2.28 22.89
CA ALA A 97 -29.19 -1.16 22.00
C ALA A 97 -27.78 -0.99 21.43
N TRP A 98 -26.76 -1.15 22.27
CA TRP A 98 -25.37 -1.12 21.85
C TRP A 98 -25.06 -2.31 20.93
N ASN A 99 -25.46 -3.53 21.26
CA ASN A 99 -25.22 -4.71 20.41
C ASN A 99 -25.89 -4.59 19.05
N THR A 100 -27.08 -3.98 18.98
CA THR A 100 -27.74 -3.65 17.70
C THR A 100 -26.85 -2.74 16.83
N ARG A 101 -26.22 -1.72 17.43
CA ARG A 101 -25.27 -0.85 16.70
C ARG A 101 -24.01 -1.59 16.28
N VAL A 102 -23.49 -2.50 17.13
CA VAL A 102 -22.32 -3.33 16.79
C VAL A 102 -22.59 -4.16 15.52
N GLY A 103 -23.80 -4.71 15.38
CA GLY A 103 -24.18 -5.53 14.23
C GLY A 103 -24.65 -4.74 13.00
N ASP A 104 -24.84 -3.43 13.09
CA ASP A 104 -25.37 -2.60 12.01
C ASP A 104 -24.23 -2.13 11.07
N ALA A 105 -23.79 -3.02 10.19
CA ALA A 105 -22.72 -2.73 9.24
C ALA A 105 -23.02 -1.54 8.29
N ALA A 106 -24.31 -1.19 8.08
CA ALA A 106 -24.71 -0.06 7.26
C ALA A 106 -24.47 1.28 7.95
N ASN A 107 -24.50 1.31 9.29
CA ASN A 107 -24.35 2.51 10.10
C ASN A 107 -23.12 2.44 11.03
N ARG A 108 -21.95 2.19 10.47
CA ARG A 108 -20.64 2.12 11.15
C ARG A 108 -20.45 0.95 12.14
N GLY A 109 -21.38 0.00 12.18
CA GLY A 109 -21.17 -1.28 12.85
C GLY A 109 -20.24 -2.22 12.06
N LEU A 110 -20.17 -3.45 12.48
CA LEU A 110 -19.28 -4.46 11.93
C LEU A 110 -20.08 -5.55 11.18
N PRO A 111 -19.56 -6.07 10.08
CA PRO A 111 -20.22 -7.15 9.36
C PRO A 111 -20.31 -8.41 10.25
N ASN A 112 -21.53 -8.92 10.44
CA ASN A 112 -21.83 -10.00 11.41
C ASN A 112 -21.30 -9.71 12.83
N GLY A 113 -21.32 -8.42 13.23
CA GLY A 113 -20.82 -7.98 14.51
C GLY A 113 -21.70 -8.42 15.68
N VAL A 114 -21.07 -8.92 16.73
CA VAL A 114 -21.71 -9.27 17.99
C VAL A 114 -20.91 -8.74 19.15
N GLY A 115 -21.54 -7.94 20.00
CA GLY A 115 -20.96 -7.42 21.22
C GLY A 115 -21.47 -8.18 22.46
N THR A 116 -20.58 -8.47 23.39
CA THR A 116 -20.90 -9.07 24.66
C THR A 116 -20.20 -8.36 25.80
N VAL A 117 -20.88 -8.25 26.95
CA VAL A 117 -20.32 -7.70 28.18
C VAL A 117 -20.47 -8.76 29.27
N VAL A 118 -19.36 -9.14 29.89
CA VAL A 118 -19.31 -10.10 30.99
C VAL A 118 -18.72 -9.41 32.22
N VAL A 119 -19.45 -9.40 33.31
CA VAL A 119 -19.00 -8.82 34.59
C VAL A 119 -18.55 -9.95 35.52
N ALA A 120 -17.32 -9.85 35.99
CA ALA A 120 -16.73 -10.80 36.95
C ALA A 120 -16.05 -10.01 38.10
N GLY A 121 -16.64 -10.04 39.26
CA GLY A 121 -16.18 -9.25 40.40
C GLY A 121 -16.29 -7.75 40.14
N THR A 122 -15.15 -7.06 40.13
CA THR A 122 -15.05 -5.60 39.88
C THR A 122 -14.64 -5.26 38.43
N VAL A 123 -14.56 -6.26 37.56
CA VAL A 123 -14.08 -6.08 36.18
C VAL A 123 -15.20 -6.46 35.21
N ALA A 124 -15.48 -5.54 34.29
CA ALA A 124 -16.29 -5.83 33.10
C ALA A 124 -15.37 -6.11 31.90
N THR A 125 -15.59 -7.23 31.24
CA THR A 125 -14.91 -7.59 30.00
C THR A 125 -15.88 -7.37 28.84
N VAL A 126 -15.49 -6.48 27.92
CA VAL A 126 -16.22 -6.19 26.69
C VAL A 126 -15.54 -6.94 25.55
N THR A 127 -16.29 -7.77 24.85
CA THR A 127 -15.82 -8.51 23.70
C THR A 127 -16.68 -8.18 22.49
N ILE A 128 -16.06 -7.81 21.38
CA ILE A 128 -16.71 -7.64 20.09
C ILE A 128 -16.13 -8.65 19.13
N THR A 129 -16.99 -9.41 18.48
CA THR A 129 -16.60 -10.33 17.42
C THR A 129 -17.24 -9.93 16.11
N TRP A 130 -16.53 -10.19 15.00
CA TRP A 130 -17.06 -9.89 13.66
C TRP A 130 -16.43 -10.84 12.63
N ARG A 131 -16.99 -10.83 11.42
CA ARG A 131 -16.49 -11.60 10.29
C ARG A 131 -16.79 -10.86 8.99
N ALA A 132 -15.76 -10.66 8.17
CA ALA A 132 -15.94 -10.08 6.85
C ALA A 132 -16.79 -10.98 5.93
N PRO A 133 -17.63 -10.42 5.04
CA PRO A 133 -18.56 -11.21 4.21
C PRO A 133 -17.90 -12.23 3.28
N HIS A 134 -16.63 -11.98 2.89
CA HIS A 134 -15.86 -12.82 1.99
C HIS A 134 -15.04 -13.91 2.71
N GLU A 135 -15.06 -13.93 4.03
CA GLU A 135 -14.31 -14.89 4.85
C GLU A 135 -15.14 -16.14 5.14
N PRO A 136 -14.46 -17.31 5.30
CA PRO A 136 -15.10 -18.53 5.73
C PRO A 136 -15.85 -18.35 7.07
N THR A 137 -16.92 -19.11 7.27
CA THR A 137 -17.70 -19.06 8.51
C THR A 137 -16.91 -19.45 9.76
N THR A 138 -15.78 -20.10 9.59
CA THR A 138 -14.86 -20.51 10.67
C THR A 138 -13.93 -19.38 11.11
N THR A 139 -13.79 -18.31 10.31
CA THR A 139 -12.95 -17.16 10.65
C THR A 139 -13.74 -16.18 11.51
N VAL A 140 -13.26 -15.89 12.69
CA VAL A 140 -13.85 -14.91 13.60
C VAL A 140 -12.74 -13.98 14.09
N HIS A 141 -12.92 -12.69 13.84
CA HIS A 141 -12.08 -11.64 14.43
C HIS A 141 -12.66 -11.25 15.78
N SER A 142 -11.82 -10.79 16.70
CA SER A 142 -12.27 -10.34 18.01
C SER A 142 -11.44 -9.16 18.51
N TYR A 143 -12.12 -8.27 19.21
CA TYR A 143 -11.53 -7.19 20.00
C TYR A 143 -12.01 -7.33 21.44
N VAL A 144 -11.09 -7.29 22.39
CA VAL A 144 -11.40 -7.46 23.82
C VAL A 144 -10.81 -6.30 24.60
N THR A 145 -11.60 -5.71 25.46
CA THR A 145 -11.13 -4.71 26.43
C THR A 145 -11.74 -4.97 27.81
N GLN A 146 -11.09 -4.50 28.84
CA GLN A 146 -11.55 -4.63 30.20
C GLN A 146 -11.63 -3.27 30.85
N VAL A 147 -12.65 -3.08 31.71
CA VAL A 147 -12.84 -1.88 32.50
C VAL A 147 -13.07 -2.27 33.95
N GLN A 148 -12.44 -1.53 34.83
CA GLN A 148 -12.68 -1.57 36.27
C GLN A 148 -12.99 -0.16 36.73
N ILE A 149 -14.07 -0.01 37.47
CA ILE A 149 -14.47 1.25 38.07
C ILE A 149 -14.27 1.09 39.57
N PRO A 150 -13.55 2.02 40.21
CA PRO A 150 -13.25 1.98 41.66
C PRO A 150 -14.49 2.15 42.55
#